data_40bf7a20c6f91c800221822f998d359f
#
_entry.id   40bf7a20c6f91c800221822f998d359f
#
_cell.length_a   1.000
_cell.length_b   1.000
_cell.length_c   1.000
_cell.angle_alpha   90.00
_cell.angle_beta   90.00
_cell.angle_gamma   90.00
#
_symmetry.space_group_name_H-M   'P 1'
#
loop_
_entity.id
_entity.type
_entity.pdbx_description
1 polymer ?
#
loop_
_entity_poly.entity_id
_entity_poly.type
_entity_poly.pdbx_seq_one_letter_code
_entity_poly.pdbx_strand_id
1 'polypeptide(L)'
;MTPFEHDIIDIHIALESWLGAGEGHVDALLARFQPDFLMVPPTGAHLNHDALARFLHAQRGSRPGLKIIIDELATIQSWDNGAVLHYRETQTRPDQPVNVRWSTAVLNREGETISWRLLHETAQA
;
A
#
# COMPACT_ATOMS: atom_id res chain seq x y z
N MET A 1 14.41 -11.47 4.48
CA MET A 1 13.48 -10.33 4.27
C MET A 1 13.44 -9.49 5.54
N THR A 2 13.56 -8.18 5.42
CA THR A 2 13.53 -7.27 6.58
C THR A 2 12.11 -7.09 7.10
N PRO A 3 11.92 -6.59 8.35
CA PRO A 3 10.58 -6.24 8.85
C PRO A 3 9.85 -5.24 7.96
N PHE A 4 10.57 -4.29 7.36
CA PHE A 4 9.96 -3.33 6.42
C PHE A 4 9.45 -4.00 5.16
N GLU A 5 10.23 -4.93 4.59
CA GLU A 5 9.81 -5.70 3.42
C GLU A 5 8.61 -6.59 3.73
N HIS A 6 8.60 -7.22 4.90
CA HIS A 6 7.42 -7.98 5.36
C HIS A 6 6.18 -7.10 5.45
N ASP A 7 6.33 -5.87 5.93
CA ASP A 7 5.19 -4.96 6.07
C ASP A 7 4.57 -4.60 4.72
N ILE A 8 5.40 -4.43 3.68
CA ILE A 8 4.92 -4.21 2.30
C ILE A 8 3.99 -5.35 1.87
N ILE A 9 4.46 -6.59 2.03
CA ILE A 9 3.67 -7.78 1.65
C ILE A 9 2.39 -7.85 2.46
N ASP A 10 2.49 -7.68 3.77
CA ASP A 10 1.38 -7.87 4.70
C ASP A 10 0.26 -6.86 4.48
N ILE A 11 0.59 -5.57 4.29
CA ILE A 11 -0.45 -4.56 4.06
C ILE A 11 -1.20 -4.81 2.75
N HIS A 12 -0.51 -5.31 1.72
CA HIS A 12 -1.17 -5.60 0.45
C HIS A 12 -2.07 -6.82 0.51
N ILE A 13 -1.75 -7.80 1.36
CA ILE A 13 -2.67 -8.91 1.67
C ILE A 13 -3.95 -8.35 2.32
N ALA A 14 -3.80 -7.46 3.29
CA ALA A 14 -4.95 -6.83 3.97
C ALA A 14 -5.78 -5.97 3.02
N LEU A 15 -5.13 -5.20 2.14
CA LEU A 15 -5.81 -4.38 1.13
C LEU A 15 -6.56 -5.24 0.11
N GLU A 16 -5.98 -6.34 -0.33
CA GLU A 16 -6.66 -7.27 -1.23
C GLU A 16 -7.93 -7.83 -0.61
N SER A 17 -7.87 -8.24 0.66
CA SER A 17 -9.05 -8.74 1.39
C SER A 17 -10.12 -7.66 1.54
N TRP A 18 -9.73 -6.45 1.89
CA TRP A 18 -10.66 -5.34 2.09
C TRP A 18 -11.33 -4.88 0.79
N LEU A 19 -10.54 -4.60 -0.23
CA LEU A 19 -11.03 -4.08 -1.51
C LEU A 19 -11.71 -5.16 -2.35
N GLY A 20 -11.23 -6.40 -2.26
CA GLY A 20 -11.77 -7.51 -3.04
C GLY A 20 -12.99 -8.14 -2.43
N ALA A 21 -12.87 -8.66 -1.21
CA ALA A 21 -13.92 -9.40 -0.52
C ALA A 21 -14.68 -8.58 0.53
N GLY A 22 -14.22 -7.38 0.84
CA GLY A 22 -14.79 -6.56 1.91
C GLY A 22 -14.53 -7.12 3.31
N GLU A 23 -13.47 -7.91 3.45
CA GLU A 23 -13.10 -8.56 4.71
C GLU A 23 -11.97 -7.83 5.41
N GLY A 24 -11.98 -7.84 6.74
CA GLY A 24 -10.98 -7.19 7.57
C GLY A 24 -11.56 -6.03 8.37
N HIS A 25 -10.67 -5.19 8.89
CA HIS A 25 -11.03 -4.07 9.74
C HIS A 25 -10.40 -2.79 9.20
N VAL A 26 -11.21 -1.84 8.77
CA VAL A 26 -10.73 -0.58 8.17
C VAL A 26 -9.92 0.25 9.17
N ASP A 27 -10.30 0.25 10.44
CA ASP A 27 -9.55 1.00 11.46
C ASP A 27 -8.16 0.43 11.67
N ALA A 28 -8.01 -0.90 11.64
CA ALA A 28 -6.71 -1.56 11.71
C ALA A 28 -5.83 -1.24 10.49
N LEU A 29 -6.42 -1.19 9.31
CA LEU A 29 -5.72 -0.75 8.10
C LEU A 29 -5.25 0.70 8.22
N LEU A 30 -6.15 1.60 8.61
CA LEU A 30 -5.84 3.03 8.71
C LEU A 30 -4.79 3.33 9.77
N ALA A 31 -4.75 2.54 10.85
CA ALA A 31 -3.75 2.69 11.90
C ALA A 31 -2.31 2.42 11.43
N ARG A 32 -2.14 1.75 10.28
CA ARG A 32 -0.83 1.46 9.72
C ARG A 32 -0.21 2.65 8.98
N PHE A 33 -1.01 3.68 8.71
CA PHE A 33 -0.58 4.90 8.03
C PHE A 33 -0.43 6.03 9.04
N GLN A 34 0.65 6.80 8.92
CA GLN A 34 0.88 7.92 9.83
C GLN A 34 -0.17 9.02 9.62
N PRO A 35 -0.45 9.84 10.65
CA PRO A 35 -1.38 10.97 10.49
C PRO A 35 -0.99 11.94 9.38
N ASP A 36 0.30 12.08 9.11
CA ASP A 36 0.84 12.92 8.05
C ASP A 36 1.14 12.16 6.75
N PHE A 37 0.59 10.96 6.60
CA PHE A 37 0.77 10.13 5.41
C PHE A 37 0.35 10.87 4.14
N LEU A 38 1.16 10.71 3.10
CA LEU A 38 0.87 11.21 1.76
C LEU A 38 0.96 10.06 0.76
N MET A 39 -0.06 9.94 -0.08
CA MET A 39 -0.05 9.02 -1.21
C MET A 39 -0.19 9.79 -2.52
N VAL A 40 0.65 9.44 -3.47
CA VAL A 40 0.51 9.92 -4.86
C VAL A 40 0.28 8.69 -5.73
N PRO A 41 -0.98 8.38 -6.11
CA PRO A 41 -1.28 7.27 -7.01
C PRO A 41 -0.87 7.60 -8.45
N PRO A 42 -0.93 6.62 -9.38
CA PRO A 42 -0.49 6.84 -10.77
C PRO A 42 -1.20 7.98 -11.50
N THR A 43 -2.37 8.39 -11.05
CA THR A 43 -3.10 9.55 -11.61
C THR A 43 -2.44 10.89 -11.30
N GLY A 44 -1.51 10.92 -10.33
CA GLY A 44 -0.87 12.16 -9.88
C GLY A 44 -1.68 12.94 -8.84
N ALA A 45 -2.77 12.38 -8.33
CA ALA A 45 -3.51 13.01 -7.23
C ALA A 45 -2.68 13.01 -5.94
N HIS A 46 -3.00 13.93 -5.03
CA HIS A 46 -2.39 13.98 -3.70
C HIS A 46 -3.45 13.57 -2.67
N LEU A 47 -3.22 12.45 -1.99
CA LEU A 47 -4.14 11.93 -0.97
C LEU A 47 -3.46 12.00 0.38
N ASN A 48 -4.05 12.76 1.31
CA ASN A 48 -3.64 12.73 2.70
C ASN A 48 -4.34 11.58 3.44
N HIS A 49 -4.09 11.46 4.75
CA HIS A 49 -4.69 10.39 5.56
C HIS A 49 -6.22 10.42 5.52
N ASP A 50 -6.85 11.59 5.61
CA ASP A 50 -8.30 11.71 5.56
C ASP A 50 -8.87 11.25 4.22
N ALA A 51 -8.22 11.60 3.12
CA ALA A 51 -8.63 11.17 1.78
C ALA A 51 -8.48 9.66 1.61
N LEU A 52 -7.39 9.08 2.13
CA LEU A 52 -7.21 7.63 2.16
C LEU A 52 -8.33 6.95 2.97
N ALA A 53 -8.67 7.51 4.13
CA ALA A 53 -9.73 6.97 4.97
C ALA A 53 -11.07 6.95 4.23
N ARG A 54 -11.43 8.06 3.58
CA ARG A 54 -12.66 8.13 2.78
C ARG A 54 -12.66 7.12 1.65
N PHE A 55 -11.53 6.96 0.97
CA PHE A 55 -11.38 5.97 -0.10
C PHE A 55 -11.61 4.55 0.42
N LEU A 56 -10.94 4.16 1.50
CA LEU A 56 -11.07 2.81 2.05
C LEU A 56 -12.48 2.52 2.55
N HIS A 57 -13.12 3.47 3.22
CA HIS A 57 -14.51 3.31 3.65
C HIS A 57 -15.46 3.13 2.45
N ALA A 58 -15.29 3.93 1.41
CA ALA A 58 -16.16 3.90 0.23
C ALA A 58 -15.95 2.65 -0.64
N GLN A 59 -14.75 2.08 -0.65
CA GLN A 59 -14.35 1.06 -1.61
C GLN A 59 -14.33 -0.37 -1.04
N ARG A 60 -14.95 -0.60 0.10
CA ARG A 60 -15.04 -1.94 0.70
C ARG A 60 -15.70 -2.92 -0.28
N GLY A 61 -14.99 -4.00 -0.62
CA GLY A 61 -15.52 -5.05 -1.50
C GLY A 61 -15.87 -4.57 -2.91
N SER A 62 -15.38 -3.40 -3.33
CA SER A 62 -15.72 -2.80 -4.63
C SER A 62 -15.00 -3.45 -5.80
N ARG A 63 -14.01 -4.31 -5.54
CA ARG A 63 -13.17 -4.94 -6.56
C ARG A 63 -13.20 -6.46 -6.43
N PRO A 64 -14.36 -7.11 -6.66
CA PRO A 64 -14.47 -8.56 -6.49
C PRO A 64 -13.46 -9.29 -7.38
N GLY A 65 -12.80 -10.29 -6.82
CA GLY A 65 -11.77 -11.06 -7.50
C GLY A 65 -10.41 -10.38 -7.60
N LEU A 66 -10.22 -9.23 -6.93
CA LEU A 66 -8.92 -8.55 -6.90
C LEU A 66 -7.83 -9.46 -6.40
N LYS A 67 -6.71 -9.50 -7.14
CA LYS A 67 -5.45 -10.10 -6.71
C LYS A 67 -4.34 -9.07 -6.83
N ILE A 68 -3.55 -8.96 -5.77
CA ILE A 68 -2.39 -8.06 -5.71
C ILE A 68 -1.13 -8.91 -5.61
N ILE A 69 -0.21 -8.70 -6.53
CA ILE A 69 1.08 -9.38 -6.55
C ILE A 69 2.16 -8.32 -6.36
N ILE A 70 3.03 -8.54 -5.38
CA ILE A 70 4.20 -7.70 -5.13
C ILE A 70 5.43 -8.47 -5.57
N ASP A 71 6.24 -7.88 -6.44
CA ASP A 71 7.53 -8.41 -6.84
C ASP A 71 8.56 -7.29 -6.98
N GLU A 72 9.79 -7.62 -7.32
CA GLU A 72 10.89 -6.67 -7.46
C GLU A 72 11.07 -5.81 -6.20
N LEU A 73 10.83 -6.40 -5.04
CA LEU A 73 10.88 -5.71 -3.75
C LEU A 73 12.33 -5.52 -3.30
N ALA A 74 12.71 -4.28 -3.09
CA ALA A 74 14.05 -3.91 -2.68
C ALA A 74 14.03 -2.79 -1.64
N THR A 75 14.93 -2.89 -0.66
CA THR A 75 15.22 -1.77 0.24
C THR A 75 16.27 -0.90 -0.43
N ILE A 76 15.90 0.34 -0.76
CA ILE A 76 16.81 1.29 -1.40
C ILE A 76 17.80 1.85 -0.38
N GLN A 77 17.30 2.19 0.80
CA GLN A 77 18.10 2.68 1.90
C GLN A 77 17.36 2.47 3.21
N SER A 78 18.10 2.24 4.29
CA SER A 78 17.53 2.08 5.62
C SER A 78 18.40 2.77 6.67
N TRP A 79 17.75 3.09 7.79
CA TRP A 79 18.38 3.63 8.99
C TRP A 79 17.68 3.00 10.20
N ASP A 80 18.08 3.37 11.42
CA ASP A 80 17.60 2.68 12.62
C ASP A 80 16.08 2.62 12.74
N ASN A 81 15.38 3.70 12.36
CA ASN A 81 13.95 3.82 12.55
C ASN A 81 13.18 4.03 11.25
N GLY A 82 13.71 3.64 10.11
CA GLY A 82 12.99 3.78 8.85
C GLY A 82 13.71 3.20 7.64
N ALA A 83 13.00 3.21 6.52
CA ALA A 83 13.53 2.72 5.26
C ALA A 83 12.79 3.34 4.07
N VAL A 84 13.50 3.43 2.95
CA VAL A 84 12.91 3.67 1.63
C VAL A 84 12.91 2.35 0.88
N LEU A 85 11.74 1.93 0.40
CA LEU A 85 11.57 0.69 -0.34
C LEU A 85 11.01 0.97 -1.73
N HIS A 86 11.33 0.08 -2.65
CA HIS A 86 10.84 0.14 -4.02
C HIS A 86 10.32 -1.24 -4.42
N TYR A 87 9.19 -1.28 -5.13
CA TYR A 87 8.60 -2.55 -5.54
C TYR A 87 7.70 -2.35 -6.76
N ARG A 88 7.34 -3.47 -7.37
CA ARG A 88 6.32 -3.48 -8.43
C ARG A 88 5.05 -4.11 -7.88
N GLU A 89 3.93 -3.47 -8.13
CA GLU A 89 2.61 -3.97 -7.75
C GLU A 89 1.81 -4.28 -9.01
N THR A 90 1.29 -5.50 -9.10
CA THR A 90 0.40 -5.91 -10.18
C THR A 90 -0.97 -6.21 -9.59
N GLN A 91 -2.00 -5.55 -10.11
CA GLN A 91 -3.39 -5.80 -9.73
C GLN A 91 -4.14 -6.42 -10.89
N THR A 92 -4.81 -7.53 -10.61
CA THR A 92 -5.67 -8.21 -11.59
C THR A 92 -7.08 -8.37 -11.05
N ARG A 93 -8.06 -8.24 -11.92
CA ARG A 93 -9.47 -8.53 -11.65
C ARG A 93 -10.09 -9.21 -12.86
N PRO A 94 -11.13 -10.07 -12.66
CA PRO A 94 -11.84 -10.67 -13.80
C PRO A 94 -12.36 -9.59 -14.75
N ASP A 95 -12.14 -9.80 -16.06
CA ASP A 95 -12.66 -8.95 -17.13
C ASP A 95 -12.18 -7.48 -17.07
N GLN A 96 -11.06 -7.22 -16.39
CA GLN A 96 -10.44 -5.91 -16.32
C GLN A 96 -9.00 -5.97 -16.86
N PRO A 97 -8.50 -4.87 -17.44
CA PRO A 97 -7.09 -4.80 -17.82
C PRO A 97 -6.18 -4.98 -16.60
N VAL A 98 -5.04 -5.63 -16.81
CA VAL A 98 -4.01 -5.74 -15.78
C VAL A 98 -3.43 -4.36 -15.49
N ASN A 99 -3.33 -4.01 -14.21
CA ASN A 99 -2.73 -2.75 -13.76
C ASN A 99 -1.38 -3.04 -13.13
N VAL A 100 -0.32 -2.45 -13.66
CA VAL A 100 1.04 -2.62 -13.13
C VAL A 100 1.61 -1.25 -12.81
N ARG A 101 2.20 -1.13 -11.62
CA ARG A 101 2.80 0.11 -11.16
C ARG A 101 4.10 -0.11 -10.41
N TRP A 102 5.01 0.86 -10.53
CA TRP A 102 6.19 0.96 -9.69
C TRP A 102 5.86 1.83 -8.50
N SER A 103 6.35 1.43 -7.33
CA SER A 103 6.03 2.10 -6.08
C SER A 103 7.28 2.38 -5.27
N THR A 104 7.34 3.57 -4.68
CA THR A 104 8.36 3.96 -3.71
C THR A 104 7.66 4.29 -2.41
N ALA A 105 8.07 3.65 -1.33
CA ALA A 105 7.47 3.83 -0.01
C ALA A 105 8.52 4.28 1.00
N VAL A 106 8.11 5.19 1.88
CA VAL A 106 8.88 5.54 3.07
C VAL A 106 8.13 5.00 4.27
N LEU A 107 8.77 4.09 5.00
CA LEU A 107 8.25 3.47 6.20
C LEU A 107 9.10 3.89 7.41
N ASN A 108 8.44 4.13 8.53
CA ASN A 108 9.10 4.42 9.80
C ASN A 108 8.80 3.31 10.81
N ARG A 109 9.67 3.20 11.80
CA ARG A 109 9.52 2.23 12.88
C ARG A 109 9.67 2.92 14.23
N GLU A 110 8.75 2.62 15.13
CA GLU A 110 8.81 3.00 16.54
C GLU A 110 8.68 1.73 17.36
N GLY A 111 9.77 1.30 17.99
CA GLY A 111 9.83 -0.04 18.59
C GLY A 111 9.68 -1.10 17.52
N GLU A 112 8.65 -1.94 17.64
CA GLU A 112 8.32 -2.97 16.64
C GLU A 112 7.19 -2.54 15.70
N THR A 113 6.63 -1.34 15.90
CA THR A 113 5.52 -0.83 15.09
C THR A 113 6.05 -0.12 13.86
N ILE A 114 5.65 -0.60 12.70
CA ILE A 114 5.98 0.01 11.40
C ILE A 114 4.77 0.80 10.90
N SER A 115 5.01 2.01 10.42
CA SER A 115 3.98 2.86 9.86
C SER A 115 4.43 3.47 8.54
N TRP A 116 3.45 3.78 7.69
CA TRP A 116 3.68 4.33 6.35
C TRP A 116 3.64 5.85 6.38
N ARG A 117 4.73 6.47 5.91
CA ARG A 117 4.85 7.93 5.80
C ARG A 117 4.51 8.43 4.41
N LEU A 118 4.95 7.70 3.38
CA LEU A 118 4.79 8.10 1.97
C LEU A 118 4.61 6.86 1.10
N LEU A 119 3.72 6.96 0.12
CA LEU A 119 3.63 6.01 -0.99
C LEU A 119 3.47 6.81 -2.28
N HIS A 120 4.44 6.68 -3.19
CA HIS A 120 4.40 7.32 -4.48
C HIS A 120 4.41 6.26 -5.57
N GLU A 121 3.43 6.31 -6.46
CA GLU A 121 3.23 5.29 -7.48
C GLU A 121 3.27 5.90 -8.88
N THR A 122 3.75 5.09 -9.84
CA THR A 122 3.77 5.48 -11.24
C THR A 122 3.42 4.26 -12.10
N ALA A 123 2.67 4.45 -13.17
CA ALA A 123 2.31 3.35 -14.05
C ALA A 123 3.57 2.81 -14.74
N GLN A 124 3.66 1.47 -14.85
CA GLN A 124 4.76 0.84 -15.59
C GLN A 124 4.60 1.15 -17.08
N ALA A 125 5.70 1.61 -17.68
CA ALA A 125 5.76 1.85 -19.11
C ALA A 125 5.71 0.55 -19.93
#